data_1040d6b134fe16a581f2437adb6d5b4e
#
_entry.id   1040d6b134fe16a581f2437adb6d5b4e
#
_cell.length_a   1.000
_cell.length_b   1.000
_cell.length_c   1.000
_cell.angle_alpha   90.00
_cell.angle_beta   90.00
_cell.angle_gamma   90.00
#
_symmetry.space_group_name_H-M   'P 1'
#
loop_
_entity.id
_entity.type
_entity.pdbx_description
1 polymer ?
#
loop_
_entity_poly.entity_id
_entity_poly.type
_entity_poly.pdbx_seq_one_letter_code
_entity_poly.pdbx_strand_id
1 'polypeptide(L)'
;LVVVAAVFQMFNPDIPIEMFANAIGLLFVALLIQSPEQIISSATGLNKITRYMDDVRNSLDNGLDITVVMITMENDKTLRGILGVEEYHKLLREISEDFLEWSRPYGYDVEWYYLGTGMFRCVMNQRIKDQAEDFAERINEKLKKGYKYNDMFINLLPIICITRCPQDIEDVDSVMRFGGELAEHEYTGRVLYARDIYNKERYDLMRDMGMILDKAFAENRFEVYYQPIYSIDS
;
A
#
# COMPACT_ATOMS: atom_id res chain seq x y z
N LEU A 1 -28.39 4.04 -27.93
CA LEU A 1 -28.24 5.51 -27.96
C LEU A 1 -27.69 5.95 -29.35
N VAL A 2 -26.56 5.38 -29.83
CA VAL A 2 -25.92 5.73 -31.12
C VAL A 2 -26.85 5.51 -32.30
N VAL A 3 -27.55 4.36 -32.36
CA VAL A 3 -28.49 4.05 -33.46
C VAL A 3 -29.66 5.04 -33.49
N VAL A 4 -30.19 5.44 -32.35
CA VAL A 4 -31.28 6.42 -32.23
C VAL A 4 -30.78 7.80 -32.69
N ALA A 5 -29.57 8.18 -32.30
CA ALA A 5 -28.94 9.44 -32.73
C ALA A 5 -28.71 9.49 -34.23
N ALA A 6 -28.24 8.39 -34.84
CA ALA A 6 -28.04 8.27 -36.30
C ALA A 6 -29.37 8.41 -37.09
N VAL A 7 -30.43 7.76 -36.62
CA VAL A 7 -31.76 7.88 -37.25
C VAL A 7 -32.30 9.31 -37.15
N PHE A 8 -32.11 9.98 -35.98
CA PHE A 8 -32.56 11.36 -35.80
C PHE A 8 -31.76 12.33 -36.70
N GLN A 9 -30.48 12.10 -36.91
CA GLN A 9 -29.62 12.93 -37.75
C GLN A 9 -29.98 12.82 -39.24
N MET A 10 -30.53 11.68 -39.66
CA MET A 10 -31.05 11.55 -41.03
C MET A 10 -32.19 12.54 -41.33
N PHE A 11 -32.95 12.92 -40.29
CA PHE A 11 -34.08 13.91 -40.43
C PHE A 11 -33.64 15.33 -40.08
N ASN A 12 -32.48 15.51 -39.43
CA ASN A 12 -31.97 16.83 -39.04
C ASN A 12 -30.45 16.93 -39.27
N PRO A 13 -30.01 17.06 -40.56
CA PRO A 13 -28.58 16.96 -40.91
C PRO A 13 -27.71 18.10 -40.35
N ASP A 14 -28.33 19.23 -40.00
CA ASP A 14 -27.61 20.40 -39.46
C ASP A 14 -27.21 20.29 -38.00
N ILE A 15 -27.65 19.23 -37.29
CA ILE A 15 -27.36 19.05 -35.85
C ILE A 15 -26.43 17.84 -35.71
N PRO A 16 -25.19 18.00 -35.23
CA PRO A 16 -24.20 16.92 -35.11
C PRO A 16 -24.47 16.02 -33.88
N ILE A 17 -25.68 15.44 -33.80
CA ILE A 17 -26.13 14.61 -32.68
C ILE A 17 -25.34 13.27 -32.61
N GLU A 18 -24.98 12.74 -33.78
CA GLU A 18 -24.22 11.50 -33.87
C GLU A 18 -22.83 11.63 -33.22
N MET A 19 -22.14 12.75 -33.46
CA MET A 19 -20.83 13.02 -32.82
C MET A 19 -20.96 13.12 -31.32
N PHE A 20 -22.03 13.77 -30.82
CA PHE A 20 -22.28 13.90 -29.39
C PHE A 20 -22.64 12.57 -28.74
N ALA A 21 -23.47 11.75 -29.41
CA ALA A 21 -23.81 10.40 -28.93
C ALA A 21 -22.59 9.46 -28.89
N ASN A 22 -21.70 9.56 -29.89
CA ASN A 22 -20.44 8.83 -29.90
C ASN A 22 -19.49 9.29 -28.79
N ALA A 23 -19.39 10.60 -28.57
CA ALA A 23 -18.56 11.14 -27.47
C ALA A 23 -19.07 10.66 -26.09
N ILE A 24 -20.39 10.68 -25.87
CA ILE A 24 -21.00 10.13 -24.65
C ILE A 24 -20.75 8.61 -24.55
N GLY A 25 -20.91 7.88 -25.65
CA GLY A 25 -20.64 6.44 -25.69
C GLY A 25 -19.19 6.11 -25.33
N LEU A 26 -18.22 6.85 -25.88
CA LEU A 26 -16.80 6.71 -25.54
C LEU A 26 -16.52 7.09 -24.06
N LEU A 27 -17.19 8.13 -23.56
CA LEU A 27 -17.08 8.50 -22.14
C LEU A 27 -17.59 7.37 -21.21
N PHE A 28 -18.74 6.76 -21.54
CA PHE A 28 -19.25 5.60 -20.82
C PHE A 28 -18.31 4.40 -20.89
N VAL A 29 -17.75 4.12 -22.06
CA VAL A 29 -16.74 3.05 -22.23
C VAL A 29 -15.50 3.36 -21.41
N ALA A 30 -15.00 4.60 -21.42
CA ALA A 30 -13.86 5.01 -20.60
C ALA A 30 -14.14 4.86 -19.09
N LEU A 31 -15.35 5.24 -18.63
CA LEU A 31 -15.77 5.08 -17.23
C LEU A 31 -15.95 3.60 -16.84
N LEU A 32 -16.39 2.74 -17.77
CA LEU A 32 -16.50 1.30 -17.53
C LEU A 32 -15.15 0.58 -17.55
N ILE A 33 -14.18 1.08 -18.35
CA ILE A 33 -12.80 0.56 -18.37
C ILE A 33 -12.02 0.96 -17.11
N GLN A 34 -12.36 2.07 -16.47
CA GLN A 34 -11.91 2.39 -15.10
C GLN A 34 -12.66 1.49 -14.10
N SER A 35 -12.52 0.17 -14.31
CA SER A 35 -13.23 -0.81 -13.48
C SER A 35 -12.77 -0.69 -12.02
N PRO A 36 -13.71 -0.77 -11.05
CA PRO A 36 -13.37 -0.79 -9.62
C PRO A 36 -12.35 -1.86 -9.26
N GLU A 37 -12.24 -2.92 -10.05
CA GLU A 37 -11.27 -4.01 -9.90
C GLU A 37 -9.81 -3.56 -9.99
N GLN A 38 -9.52 -2.42 -10.63
CA GLN A 38 -8.17 -1.85 -10.65
C GLN A 38 -7.84 -1.11 -9.37
N ILE A 39 -8.85 -0.62 -8.65
CA ILE A 39 -8.70 0.22 -7.45
C ILE A 39 -8.84 -0.59 -6.16
N ILE A 40 -9.72 -1.60 -6.15
CA ILE A 40 -10.06 -2.40 -4.97
C ILE A 40 -9.45 -3.79 -5.06
N SER A 41 -8.89 -4.27 -3.96
CA SER A 41 -8.35 -5.62 -3.83
C SER A 41 -9.48 -6.64 -3.71
N SER A 42 -9.51 -7.64 -4.58
CA SER A 42 -10.46 -8.75 -4.51
C SER A 42 -10.28 -9.62 -3.26
N ALA A 43 -9.07 -9.66 -2.70
CA ALA A 43 -8.78 -10.45 -1.50
C ALA A 43 -9.35 -9.81 -0.22
N THR A 44 -9.31 -8.48 -0.12
CA THR A 44 -9.61 -7.75 1.13
C THR A 44 -10.77 -6.77 1.03
N GLY A 45 -11.14 -6.34 -0.17
CA GLY A 45 -12.12 -5.25 -0.37
C GLY A 45 -11.56 -3.85 -0.10
N LEU A 46 -10.28 -3.72 0.30
CA LEU A 46 -9.61 -2.44 0.53
C LEU A 46 -9.02 -1.87 -0.76
N ASN A 47 -8.67 -0.60 -0.75
CA ASN A 47 -7.95 0.05 -1.84
C ASN A 47 -6.60 -0.62 -2.10
N LYS A 48 -6.19 -0.66 -3.37
CA LYS A 48 -4.90 -1.22 -3.80
C LYS A 48 -3.75 -0.22 -3.68
N ILE A 49 -2.55 -0.75 -3.87
CA ILE A 49 -1.28 -0.02 -3.87
C ILE A 49 -1.29 1.20 -4.81
N THR A 50 -1.89 1.10 -5.99
CA THR A 50 -1.98 2.21 -6.95
C THR A 50 -2.70 3.40 -6.35
N ARG A 51 -3.86 3.17 -5.73
CA ARG A 51 -4.63 4.21 -5.05
C ARG A 51 -3.86 4.79 -3.86
N TYR A 52 -3.19 3.93 -3.07
CA TYR A 52 -2.34 4.37 -1.96
C TYR A 52 -1.25 5.34 -2.41
N MET A 53 -0.52 4.99 -3.48
CA MET A 53 0.55 5.83 -4.01
C MET A 53 0.02 7.19 -4.50
N ASP A 54 -1.13 7.19 -5.19
CA ASP A 54 -1.74 8.41 -5.70
C ASP A 54 -2.22 9.32 -4.56
N ASP A 55 -2.86 8.76 -3.53
CA ASP A 55 -3.40 9.53 -2.40
C ASP A 55 -2.26 10.11 -1.53
N VAL A 56 -1.21 9.33 -1.26
CA VAL A 56 -0.02 9.82 -0.53
C VAL A 56 0.70 10.90 -1.35
N ARG A 57 0.93 10.66 -2.65
CA ARG A 57 1.57 11.65 -3.53
C ARG A 57 0.76 12.95 -3.58
N ASN A 58 -0.54 12.87 -3.83
CA ASN A 58 -1.41 14.03 -3.89
C ASN A 58 -1.41 14.81 -2.56
N SER A 59 -1.38 14.11 -1.42
CA SER A 59 -1.30 14.77 -0.12
C SER A 59 0.00 15.54 0.05
N LEU A 60 1.15 14.92 -0.27
CA LEU A 60 2.47 15.53 -0.15
C LEU A 60 2.65 16.70 -1.15
N ASP A 61 2.21 16.54 -2.40
CA ASP A 61 2.30 17.58 -3.43
C ASP A 61 1.45 18.81 -3.08
N ASN A 62 0.36 18.60 -2.33
CA ASN A 62 -0.48 19.69 -1.81
C ASN A 62 0.00 20.26 -0.46
N GLY A 63 1.14 19.79 0.06
CA GLY A 63 1.71 20.25 1.33
C GLY A 63 0.88 19.84 2.55
N LEU A 64 0.12 18.76 2.46
CA LEU A 64 -0.68 18.24 3.56
C LEU A 64 0.13 17.28 4.43
N ASP A 65 0.04 17.46 5.74
CA ASP A 65 0.56 16.49 6.70
C ASP A 65 -0.37 15.28 6.74
N ILE A 66 0.22 14.09 6.61
CA ILE A 66 -0.50 12.83 6.80
C ILE A 66 0.28 11.93 7.76
N THR A 67 -0.43 11.04 8.43
CA THR A 67 0.20 9.96 9.20
C THR A 67 -0.20 8.62 8.60
N VAL A 68 0.80 7.79 8.30
CA VAL A 68 0.60 6.45 7.78
C VAL A 68 0.87 5.44 8.89
N VAL A 69 -0.15 4.70 9.29
CA VAL A 69 0.01 3.52 10.15
C VAL A 69 0.24 2.31 9.25
N MET A 70 1.46 1.82 9.26
CA MET A 70 1.89 0.66 8.47
C MET A 70 1.73 -0.60 9.31
N ILE A 71 1.04 -1.59 8.79
CA ILE A 71 0.85 -2.90 9.43
C ILE A 71 1.34 -3.97 8.45
N THR A 72 2.27 -4.79 8.90
CA THR A 72 2.82 -5.89 8.11
C THR A 72 2.78 -7.18 8.94
N MET A 73 2.20 -8.23 8.40
CA MET A 73 2.15 -9.54 9.07
C MET A 73 3.45 -10.30 8.79
N GLU A 74 4.34 -10.41 9.80
CA GLU A 74 5.61 -11.14 9.69
C GLU A 74 5.40 -12.59 9.24
N ASN A 75 4.37 -13.23 9.77
CA ASN A 75 4.06 -14.63 9.49
C ASN A 75 3.09 -14.84 8.30
N ASP A 76 2.91 -13.86 7.42
CA ASP A 76 2.03 -13.92 6.23
C ASP A 76 2.26 -15.18 5.39
N LYS A 77 3.52 -15.43 5.04
CA LYS A 77 3.92 -16.57 4.21
C LYS A 77 3.58 -17.91 4.86
N THR A 78 3.78 -18.02 6.17
CA THR A 78 3.47 -19.20 6.96
C THR A 78 1.96 -19.43 7.03
N LEU A 79 1.18 -18.39 7.33
CA LEU A 79 -0.29 -18.45 7.37
C LEU A 79 -0.87 -18.89 6.03
N ARG A 80 -0.38 -18.29 4.95
CA ARG A 80 -0.79 -18.67 3.58
C ARG A 80 -0.44 -20.14 3.26
N GLY A 81 0.70 -20.63 3.72
CA GLY A 81 1.11 -22.02 3.55
C GLY A 81 0.23 -23.00 4.31
N ILE A 82 -0.18 -22.64 5.53
CA ILE A 82 -1.01 -23.50 6.38
C ILE A 82 -2.47 -23.53 5.92
N LEU A 83 -3.05 -22.35 5.64
CA LEU A 83 -4.46 -22.21 5.30
C LEU A 83 -4.76 -22.52 3.82
N GLY A 84 -3.77 -22.37 2.95
CA GLY A 84 -3.97 -22.32 1.50
C GLY A 84 -4.51 -20.94 1.06
N VAL A 85 -4.48 -20.70 -0.25
CA VAL A 85 -4.72 -19.36 -0.82
C VAL A 85 -6.15 -18.87 -0.55
N GLU A 86 -7.14 -19.75 -0.71
CA GLU A 86 -8.55 -19.36 -0.60
C GLU A 86 -8.94 -18.98 0.83
N GLU A 87 -8.63 -19.85 1.80
CA GLU A 87 -8.94 -19.59 3.22
C GLU A 87 -8.11 -18.42 3.77
N TYR A 88 -6.87 -18.27 3.30
CA TYR A 88 -6.06 -17.12 3.64
C TYR A 88 -6.68 -15.80 3.14
N HIS A 89 -7.25 -15.77 1.94
CA HIS A 89 -7.96 -14.57 1.45
C HIS A 89 -9.23 -14.28 2.25
N LYS A 90 -9.95 -15.29 2.74
CA LYS A 90 -11.09 -15.09 3.61
C LYS A 90 -10.67 -14.47 4.95
N LEU A 91 -9.58 -15.02 5.56
CA LEU A 91 -8.99 -14.44 6.76
C LEU A 91 -8.59 -12.98 6.58
N LEU A 92 -7.92 -12.64 5.47
CA LEU A 92 -7.55 -11.26 5.17
C LEU A 92 -8.76 -10.34 5.04
N ARG A 93 -9.86 -10.84 4.50
CA ARG A 93 -11.11 -10.09 4.37
C ARG A 93 -11.73 -9.79 5.72
N GLU A 94 -11.80 -10.78 6.61
CA GLU A 94 -12.29 -10.58 7.98
C GLU A 94 -11.43 -9.56 8.74
N ILE A 95 -10.10 -9.69 8.66
CA ILE A 95 -9.18 -8.70 9.26
C ILE A 95 -9.42 -7.30 8.69
N SER A 96 -9.69 -7.19 7.39
CA SER A 96 -9.96 -5.91 6.75
C SER A 96 -11.28 -5.30 7.19
N GLU A 97 -12.32 -6.12 7.37
CA GLU A 97 -13.62 -5.69 7.91
C GLU A 97 -13.47 -5.18 9.34
N ASP A 98 -12.67 -5.86 10.15
CA ASP A 98 -12.33 -5.42 11.50
C ASP A 98 -11.58 -4.06 11.50
N PHE A 99 -10.62 -3.88 10.62
CA PHE A 99 -9.92 -2.60 10.49
C PHE A 99 -10.86 -1.45 10.13
N LEU A 100 -11.79 -1.69 9.20
CA LEU A 100 -12.82 -0.72 8.84
C LEU A 100 -13.75 -0.43 10.03
N GLU A 101 -14.13 -1.45 10.79
CA GLU A 101 -14.96 -1.26 11.99
C GLU A 101 -14.23 -0.47 13.06
N TRP A 102 -12.96 -0.80 13.35
CA TRP A 102 -12.17 -0.12 14.38
C TRP A 102 -11.86 1.34 14.03
N SER A 103 -11.88 1.68 12.74
CA SER A 103 -11.67 3.04 12.26
C SER A 103 -12.96 3.87 12.10
N ARG A 104 -14.14 3.27 12.24
CA ARG A 104 -15.44 3.99 12.12
C ARG A 104 -15.53 5.31 12.90
N PRO A 105 -15.01 5.41 14.15
CA PRO A 105 -15.07 6.66 14.91
C PRO A 105 -14.36 7.85 14.22
N TYR A 106 -13.44 7.58 13.30
CA TYR A 106 -12.65 8.59 12.60
C TYR A 106 -13.27 9.02 11.25
N GLY A 107 -14.31 8.32 10.80
CA GLY A 107 -15.04 8.64 9.58
C GLY A 107 -14.15 8.67 8.33
N TYR A 108 -14.29 9.74 7.55
CA TYR A 108 -13.55 9.94 6.29
C TYR A 108 -12.12 10.43 6.50
N ASP A 109 -11.68 10.63 7.73
CA ASP A 109 -10.31 11.07 8.03
C ASP A 109 -9.31 9.90 8.04
N VAL A 110 -9.79 8.66 7.79
CA VAL A 110 -9.03 7.42 7.73
C VAL A 110 -9.34 6.68 6.44
N GLU A 111 -8.28 6.28 5.72
CA GLU A 111 -8.39 5.48 4.51
C GLU A 111 -7.52 4.23 4.61
N TRP A 112 -8.05 3.08 4.19
CA TRP A 112 -7.36 1.80 4.28
C TRP A 112 -6.96 1.24 2.91
N TYR A 113 -5.75 0.64 2.89
CA TYR A 113 -5.15 0.07 1.70
C TYR A 113 -4.54 -1.29 2.00
N TYR A 114 -4.60 -2.16 1.01
CA TYR A 114 -3.91 -3.45 1.02
C TYR A 114 -2.89 -3.51 -0.12
N LEU A 115 -1.62 -3.69 0.24
CA LEU A 115 -0.51 -3.66 -0.71
C LEU A 115 -0.08 -5.07 -1.19
N GLY A 116 -0.71 -6.11 -0.66
CA GLY A 116 -0.31 -7.51 -0.89
C GLY A 116 0.53 -8.07 0.26
N THR A 117 0.73 -9.38 0.26
CA THR A 117 1.63 -10.10 1.21
C THR A 117 1.47 -9.66 2.68
N GLY A 118 0.22 -9.60 3.16
CA GLY A 118 -0.06 -9.23 4.54
C GLY A 118 0.26 -7.78 4.91
N MET A 119 0.49 -6.90 3.92
CA MET A 119 0.79 -5.49 4.15
C MET A 119 -0.45 -4.63 4.04
N PHE A 120 -0.82 -4.00 5.15
CA PHE A 120 -1.90 -3.02 5.24
C PHE A 120 -1.33 -1.64 5.53
N ARG A 121 -2.01 -0.62 5.02
CA ARG A 121 -1.70 0.79 5.29
C ARG A 121 -2.97 1.52 5.65
N CYS A 122 -2.88 2.32 6.71
CA CYS A 122 -3.93 3.23 7.13
C CYS A 122 -3.39 4.66 7.00
N VAL A 123 -3.96 5.44 6.10
CA VAL A 123 -3.62 6.85 5.96
C VAL A 123 -4.60 7.67 6.78
N MET A 124 -4.06 8.46 7.69
CA MET A 124 -4.80 9.36 8.57
C MET A 124 -4.46 10.80 8.17
N ASN A 125 -5.49 11.62 7.98
CA ASN A 125 -5.27 13.01 7.59
C ASN A 125 -4.82 13.88 8.79
N GLN A 126 -4.42 15.12 8.49
CA GLN A 126 -3.88 16.06 9.48
C GLN A 126 -4.81 16.33 10.68
N ARG A 127 -6.14 16.20 10.49
CA ARG A 127 -7.13 16.49 11.55
C ARG A 127 -7.04 15.55 12.75
N ILE A 128 -6.61 14.32 12.48
CA ILE A 128 -6.58 13.23 13.48
C ILE A 128 -5.17 12.68 13.71
N LYS A 129 -4.12 13.36 13.22
CA LYS A 129 -2.73 12.90 13.34
C LYS A 129 -2.29 12.60 14.77
N ASP A 130 -2.80 13.37 15.74
CA ASP A 130 -2.45 13.20 17.15
C ASP A 130 -3.11 11.95 17.78
N GLN A 131 -4.07 11.35 17.10
CA GLN A 131 -4.75 10.12 17.53
C GLN A 131 -4.11 8.84 16.93
N ALA A 132 -3.11 9.00 16.06
CA ALA A 132 -2.49 7.88 15.36
C ALA A 132 -1.77 6.91 16.32
N GLU A 133 -1.15 7.42 17.39
CA GLU A 133 -0.47 6.60 18.39
C GLU A 133 -1.47 5.72 19.16
N ASP A 134 -2.52 6.31 19.72
CA ASP A 134 -3.57 5.59 20.42
C ASP A 134 -4.29 4.59 19.49
N PHE A 135 -4.47 4.96 18.24
CA PHE A 135 -5.09 4.10 17.24
C PHE A 135 -4.21 2.89 16.92
N ALA A 136 -2.93 3.10 16.66
CA ALA A 136 -1.96 2.04 16.36
C ALA A 136 -1.80 1.09 17.55
N GLU A 137 -1.70 1.61 18.77
CA GLU A 137 -1.62 0.78 19.99
C GLU A 137 -2.88 -0.07 20.19
N ARG A 138 -4.07 0.49 19.96
CA ARG A 138 -5.33 -0.29 20.04
C ARG A 138 -5.39 -1.41 19.02
N ILE A 139 -4.93 -1.18 17.79
CA ILE A 139 -4.84 -2.22 16.76
C ILE A 139 -3.85 -3.29 17.22
N ASN A 140 -2.68 -2.89 17.68
CA ASN A 140 -1.64 -3.78 18.17
C ASN A 140 -2.16 -4.70 19.28
N GLU A 141 -2.82 -4.14 20.28
CA GLU A 141 -3.42 -4.90 21.39
C GLU A 141 -4.54 -5.86 20.95
N LYS A 142 -5.31 -5.50 19.94
CA LYS A 142 -6.35 -6.37 19.39
C LYS A 142 -5.74 -7.54 18.61
N LEU A 143 -4.76 -7.27 17.75
CA LEU A 143 -4.10 -8.30 16.94
C LEU A 143 -3.26 -9.26 17.79
N LYS A 144 -2.59 -8.78 18.82
CA LYS A 144 -1.82 -9.62 19.76
C LYS A 144 -2.65 -10.66 20.50
N LYS A 145 -3.91 -10.38 20.76
CA LYS A 145 -4.81 -11.34 21.46
C LYS A 145 -5.04 -12.61 20.65
N GLY A 146 -4.53 -12.66 19.42
CA GLY A 146 -4.79 -13.72 18.47
C GLY A 146 -6.15 -13.57 17.78
N TYR A 147 -6.28 -14.20 16.66
CA TYR A 147 -7.46 -14.11 15.81
C TYR A 147 -8.21 -15.43 15.78
N LYS A 148 -9.48 -15.40 16.16
CA LYS A 148 -10.32 -16.59 16.05
C LYS A 148 -10.91 -16.61 14.64
N TYR A 149 -10.43 -17.54 13.82
CA TYR A 149 -10.89 -17.77 12.45
C TYR A 149 -11.46 -19.19 12.33
N ASN A 150 -12.73 -19.32 11.97
CA ASN A 150 -13.47 -20.56 12.10
C ASN A 150 -13.30 -21.11 13.53
N ASP A 151 -13.00 -22.38 13.72
CA ASP A 151 -12.73 -22.97 15.03
C ASP A 151 -11.24 -23.02 15.41
N MET A 152 -10.40 -22.32 14.63
CA MET A 152 -8.96 -22.25 14.87
C MET A 152 -8.59 -20.92 15.53
N PHE A 153 -7.57 -20.98 16.39
CA PHE A 153 -6.93 -19.80 16.93
C PHE A 153 -5.65 -19.50 16.15
N ILE A 154 -5.63 -18.35 15.49
CA ILE A 154 -4.51 -17.91 14.66
C ILE A 154 -3.74 -16.84 15.40
N ASN A 155 -2.45 -17.06 15.58
CA ASN A 155 -1.56 -16.05 16.11
C ASN A 155 -1.08 -15.17 14.96
N LEU A 156 -1.45 -13.88 14.99
CA LEU A 156 -0.96 -12.89 14.05
C LEU A 156 0.29 -12.23 14.65
N LEU A 157 1.32 -12.05 13.85
CA LEU A 157 2.55 -11.36 14.25
C LEU A 157 2.64 -10.01 13.51
N PRO A 158 1.88 -8.98 13.95
CA PRO A 158 1.86 -7.70 13.25
C PRO A 158 3.06 -6.85 13.63
N ILE A 159 3.81 -6.40 12.65
CA ILE A 159 4.76 -5.30 12.79
C ILE A 159 4.00 -4.02 12.47
N ILE A 160 3.88 -3.12 13.45
CA ILE A 160 3.15 -1.87 13.30
C ILE A 160 4.13 -0.72 13.42
N CYS A 161 4.10 0.19 12.44
CA CYS A 161 4.95 1.36 12.42
C CYS A 161 4.15 2.62 12.06
N ILE A 162 4.37 3.69 12.82
CA ILE A 162 3.81 5.01 12.56
C ILE A 162 4.83 5.83 11.78
N THR A 163 4.40 6.39 10.66
CA THR A 163 5.20 7.24 9.79
C THR A 163 4.47 8.55 9.57
N ARG A 164 5.08 9.66 9.96
CA ARG A 164 4.55 11.00 9.72
C ARG A 164 5.17 11.57 8.44
N CYS A 165 4.35 11.98 7.52
CA CYS A 165 4.80 12.57 6.26
C CYS A 165 4.31 14.04 6.18
N PRO A 166 5.22 14.97 5.85
CA PRO A 166 6.60 14.80 5.39
C PRO A 166 7.66 14.76 6.52
N GLN A 167 7.30 14.79 7.81
CA GLN A 167 8.25 15.00 8.92
C GLN A 167 9.28 13.87 9.05
N ASP A 168 8.84 12.61 8.96
CA ASP A 168 9.74 11.44 9.05
C ASP A 168 10.25 11.05 7.66
N ILE A 169 9.37 11.06 6.65
CA ILE A 169 9.67 10.69 5.27
C ILE A 169 8.97 11.68 4.32
N GLU A 170 9.74 12.29 3.41
CA GLU A 170 9.31 13.42 2.61
C GLU A 170 8.61 13.06 1.29
N ASP A 171 8.89 11.87 0.73
CA ASP A 171 8.41 11.47 -0.59
C ASP A 171 7.77 10.08 -0.61
N VAL A 172 6.86 9.86 -1.57
CA VAL A 172 6.07 8.64 -1.68
C VAL A 172 6.93 7.40 -1.96
N ASP A 173 8.00 7.54 -2.75
CA ASP A 173 8.85 6.42 -3.12
C ASP A 173 9.66 5.93 -1.93
N SER A 174 10.12 6.85 -1.09
CA SER A 174 10.77 6.54 0.19
C SER A 174 9.81 5.91 1.20
N VAL A 175 8.55 6.40 1.29
CA VAL A 175 7.49 5.78 2.11
C VAL A 175 7.23 4.34 1.66
N MET A 176 7.18 4.09 0.34
CA MET A 176 6.96 2.77 -0.22
C MET A 176 8.10 1.81 0.08
N ARG A 177 9.35 2.25 -0.14
CA ARG A 177 10.54 1.44 0.16
C ARG A 177 10.65 1.10 1.63
N PHE A 178 10.54 2.10 2.49
CA PHE A 178 10.54 1.91 3.94
C PHE A 178 9.48 0.92 4.39
N GLY A 179 8.26 1.04 3.87
CA GLY A 179 7.17 0.12 4.16
C GLY A 179 7.44 -1.32 3.68
N GLY A 180 8.23 -1.51 2.62
CA GLY A 180 8.69 -2.82 2.16
C GLY A 180 9.76 -3.41 3.08
N GLU A 181 10.75 -2.61 3.50
CA GLU A 181 11.80 -3.04 4.42
C GLU A 181 11.27 -3.34 5.84
N LEU A 182 10.15 -2.71 6.24
CA LEU A 182 9.51 -3.00 7.51
C LEU A 182 9.13 -4.48 7.65
N ALA A 183 8.89 -5.18 6.53
CA ALA A 183 8.61 -6.61 6.53
C ALA A 183 9.84 -7.47 6.91
N GLU A 184 11.05 -6.91 6.86
CA GLU A 184 12.30 -7.59 7.24
C GLU A 184 12.61 -7.43 8.74
N HIS A 185 11.86 -6.57 9.45
CA HIS A 185 12.01 -6.42 10.89
C HIS A 185 11.33 -7.58 11.64
N GLU A 186 11.91 -7.95 12.76
CA GLU A 186 11.31 -8.95 13.65
C GLU A 186 10.14 -8.37 14.44
N TYR A 187 9.15 -9.21 14.70
CA TYR A 187 8.02 -8.86 15.57
C TYR A 187 8.48 -8.57 16.99
N THR A 188 8.29 -7.33 17.41
CA THR A 188 8.67 -6.90 18.77
C THR A 188 7.49 -6.80 19.74
N GLY A 189 6.27 -6.91 19.22
CA GLY A 189 5.06 -6.70 20.00
C GLY A 189 4.82 -5.24 20.42
N ARG A 190 5.57 -4.30 19.88
CA ARG A 190 5.44 -2.86 20.15
C ARG A 190 5.18 -2.09 18.88
N VAL A 191 4.53 -0.95 18.99
CA VAL A 191 4.42 0.00 17.89
C VAL A 191 5.78 0.67 17.69
N LEU A 192 6.24 0.68 16.45
CA LEU A 192 7.47 1.32 16.01
C LEU A 192 7.18 2.71 15.45
N TYR A 193 8.21 3.55 15.39
CA TYR A 193 8.13 4.88 14.78
C TYR A 193 9.18 5.00 13.69
N ALA A 194 8.77 5.49 12.52
CA ALA A 194 9.68 5.67 11.40
C ALA A 194 10.87 6.57 11.77
N ARG A 195 10.65 7.64 12.52
CA ARG A 195 11.70 8.55 13.00
C ARG A 195 12.85 7.86 13.74
N ASP A 196 12.59 6.68 14.34
CA ASP A 196 13.59 5.97 15.16
C ASP A 196 14.38 4.93 14.32
N ILE A 197 13.83 4.50 13.18
CA ILE A 197 14.39 3.42 12.38
C ILE A 197 14.69 3.80 10.92
N TYR A 198 14.07 4.87 10.40
CA TYR A 198 14.32 5.33 9.04
C TYR A 198 15.66 6.06 8.95
N ASN A 199 16.50 5.60 8.03
CA ASN A 199 17.80 6.22 7.76
C ASN A 199 17.78 6.87 6.36
N LYS A 200 17.56 8.18 6.31
CA LYS A 200 17.48 8.97 5.07
C LYS A 200 18.73 8.80 4.18
N GLU A 201 19.91 8.84 4.76
CA GLU A 201 21.17 8.71 4.01
C GLU A 201 21.25 7.37 3.29
N ARG A 202 20.85 6.28 3.95
CA ARG A 202 20.79 4.94 3.34
C ARG A 202 19.80 4.91 2.17
N TYR A 203 18.62 5.53 2.31
CA TYR A 203 17.60 5.55 1.25
C TYR A 203 18.02 6.42 0.07
N ASP A 204 18.64 7.56 0.31
CA ASP A 204 19.21 8.41 -0.73
C ASP A 204 20.32 7.67 -1.49
N LEU A 205 21.23 7.00 -0.79
CA LEU A 205 22.24 6.16 -1.41
C LEU A 205 21.64 5.04 -2.28
N MET A 206 20.62 4.35 -1.79
CA MET A 206 19.93 3.30 -2.57
C MET A 206 19.25 3.84 -3.81
N ARG A 207 18.62 5.02 -3.72
CA ARG A 207 17.99 5.67 -4.87
C ARG A 207 19.03 5.99 -5.94
N ASP A 208 20.18 6.50 -5.54
CA ASP A 208 21.23 6.96 -6.44
C ASP A 208 22.19 5.83 -6.85
N MET A 209 22.01 4.62 -6.31
CA MET A 209 22.95 3.49 -6.51
C MET A 209 23.14 3.14 -8.00
N GLY A 210 22.08 3.16 -8.80
CA GLY A 210 22.17 2.91 -10.24
C GLY A 210 23.15 3.88 -10.92
N MET A 211 22.98 5.16 -10.67
CA MET A 211 23.83 6.22 -11.22
C MET A 211 25.27 6.14 -10.69
N ILE A 212 25.44 5.80 -9.41
CA ILE A 212 26.76 5.60 -8.79
C ILE A 212 27.48 4.41 -9.44
N LEU A 213 26.78 3.30 -9.65
CA LEU A 213 27.35 2.12 -10.31
C LEU A 213 27.70 2.41 -11.77
N ASP A 214 26.82 3.03 -12.54
CA ASP A 214 27.11 3.40 -13.93
C ASP A 214 28.34 4.30 -14.05
N LYS A 215 28.47 5.27 -13.14
CA LYS A 215 29.63 6.14 -13.08
C LYS A 215 30.90 5.37 -12.70
N ALA A 216 30.81 4.47 -11.71
CA ALA A 216 31.95 3.66 -11.30
C ALA A 216 32.40 2.71 -12.42
N PHE A 217 31.49 2.15 -13.21
CA PHE A 217 31.79 1.36 -14.40
C PHE A 217 32.50 2.20 -15.48
N ALA A 218 31.96 3.39 -15.79
CA ALA A 218 32.52 4.28 -16.79
C ALA A 218 33.95 4.75 -16.41
N GLU A 219 34.23 4.91 -15.12
CA GLU A 219 35.50 5.38 -14.58
C GLU A 219 36.48 4.24 -14.19
N ASN A 220 36.14 2.96 -14.46
CA ASN A 220 36.90 1.76 -14.08
C ASN A 220 37.30 1.74 -12.58
N ARG A 221 36.41 2.16 -11.70
CA ARG A 221 36.68 2.24 -10.26
C ARG A 221 36.32 0.95 -9.49
N PHE A 222 36.18 -0.18 -10.17
CA PHE A 222 35.94 -1.45 -9.53
C PHE A 222 37.23 -2.16 -9.18
N GLU A 223 37.37 -2.55 -7.92
CA GLU A 223 38.43 -3.43 -7.47
C GLU A 223 37.83 -4.82 -7.19
N VAL A 224 38.54 -5.86 -7.65
CA VAL A 224 38.14 -7.24 -7.45
C VAL A 224 38.86 -7.80 -6.24
N TYR A 225 38.12 -8.14 -5.20
CA TYR A 225 38.64 -8.81 -4.02
C TYR A 225 38.32 -10.30 -4.06
N TYR A 226 39.32 -11.14 -3.82
CA TYR A 226 39.13 -12.59 -3.73
C TYR A 226 39.10 -13.00 -2.26
N GLN A 227 38.05 -13.69 -1.86
CA GLN A 227 37.99 -14.35 -0.55
C GLN A 227 38.52 -15.78 -0.69
N PRO A 228 39.65 -16.16 -0.06
CA PRO A 228 40.14 -17.52 -0.12
C PRO A 228 39.15 -18.46 0.62
N ILE A 229 38.71 -19.51 -0.07
CA ILE A 229 37.96 -20.59 0.51
C ILE A 229 38.94 -21.69 0.86
N TYR A 230 39.12 -21.99 2.13
CA TYR A 230 39.89 -23.10 2.61
C TYR A 230 39.01 -24.34 2.80
N SER A 231 39.43 -25.49 2.23
CA SER A 231 38.85 -26.76 2.59
C SER A 231 39.38 -27.13 3.98
N ILE A 232 38.48 -27.37 4.92
CA ILE A 232 38.83 -27.97 6.21
C ILE A 232 38.66 -29.47 6.03
N ASP A 233 39.72 -30.14 5.53
CA ASP A 233 39.78 -31.59 5.56
C ASP A 233 39.99 -32.02 7.02
N SER A 234 38.98 -32.71 7.56
CA SER A 234 39.01 -33.34 8.88
C SER A 234 39.52 -34.77 8.75
#